data_9e4315cfd653c2901150e4e362d4098d
#
_entry.id   9e4315cfd653c2901150e4e362d4098d
#
_cell.length_a   1.000
_cell.length_b   1.000
_cell.length_c   1.000
_cell.angle_alpha   90.00
_cell.angle_beta   90.00
_cell.angle_gamma   90.00
#
_symmetry.space_group_name_H-M   'P 1'
#
loop_
_entity.id
_entity.type
_entity.pdbx_description
1 polymer ?
#
loop_
_entity_poly.entity_id
_entity_poly.type
_entity_poly.pdbx_seq_one_letter_code
_entity_poly.pdbx_strand_id
1 'polypeptide(L)'
;MAQTPAITITGASGRMGQMLLQTVLNSDKARLVGAVERKGHPWVGRDVGEAMGGQAVGVVVTDEPLEAFALSQAVIDFTAPVATLEFSALAAQARAVHVIGTTGMSEDDLEKLEPASRHAVIVRAGNMSLGVNLLTKLTEKVAAALDEDFDIEIIEAHHHHKVDAPSGTALMLGEAAAAGRGVSLSDVRDSGRDGISGARERGDIGFAAIRGGDIVGEHDVLFAAAGERIILRHVATDRAIFARGALKAALWGLGKKPGQYDMMDVLGL
;
A
#
# COMPACT_ATOMS: atom_id res chain seq x y z
N MET A 1 -12.75 17.78 -24.85
CA MET A 1 -11.93 16.71 -24.27
C MET A 1 -12.09 16.77 -22.75
N ALA A 2 -12.30 15.65 -22.06
CA ALA A 2 -12.35 15.66 -20.60
C ALA A 2 -10.98 16.12 -20.06
N GLN A 3 -10.99 17.00 -19.07
CA GLN A 3 -9.76 17.50 -18.46
C GLN A 3 -9.09 16.37 -17.69
N THR A 4 -7.77 16.21 -17.87
CA THR A 4 -6.97 15.19 -17.15
C THR A 4 -7.11 15.38 -15.63
N PRO A 5 -7.42 14.31 -14.85
CA PRO A 5 -7.63 14.39 -13.43
C PRO A 5 -6.50 15.08 -12.66
N ALA A 6 -6.89 15.96 -11.75
CA ALA A 6 -6.01 16.79 -10.93
C ALA A 6 -5.64 16.05 -9.63
N ILE A 7 -4.35 15.84 -9.39
CA ILE A 7 -3.82 15.07 -8.26
C ILE A 7 -2.93 15.96 -7.38
N THR A 8 -3.12 15.86 -6.08
CA THR A 8 -2.19 16.39 -5.07
C THR A 8 -1.47 15.26 -4.34
N ILE A 9 -0.20 15.47 -4.06
CA ILE A 9 0.66 14.55 -3.30
C ILE A 9 1.01 15.19 -1.97
N THR A 10 0.82 14.46 -0.86
CA THR A 10 1.25 14.87 0.48
C THR A 10 2.57 14.22 0.85
N GLY A 11 3.35 14.85 1.75
CA GLY A 11 4.69 14.38 2.10
C GLY A 11 5.63 14.37 0.90
N ALA A 12 5.58 15.42 0.10
CA ALA A 12 6.21 15.55 -1.23
C ALA A 12 7.72 15.25 -1.22
N SER A 13 8.45 15.63 -0.18
CA SER A 13 9.89 15.42 -0.04
C SER A 13 10.30 14.01 0.37
N GLY A 14 9.34 13.24 0.91
CA GLY A 14 9.59 11.86 1.35
C GLY A 14 9.95 10.92 0.18
N ARG A 15 10.54 9.77 0.51
CA ARG A 15 10.90 8.75 -0.50
C ARG A 15 9.71 8.34 -1.38
N MET A 16 8.54 8.09 -0.77
CA MET A 16 7.32 7.77 -1.52
C MET A 16 6.73 9.01 -2.20
N GLY A 17 6.77 10.17 -1.54
CA GLY A 17 6.32 11.43 -2.11
C GLY A 17 7.01 11.76 -3.43
N GLN A 18 8.34 11.72 -3.48
CA GLN A 18 9.10 11.96 -4.72
C GLN A 18 8.77 10.94 -5.82
N MET A 19 8.58 9.67 -5.46
CA MET A 19 8.20 8.62 -6.40
C MET A 19 6.79 8.83 -6.96
N LEU A 20 5.85 9.26 -6.11
CA LEU A 20 4.49 9.63 -6.52
C LEU A 20 4.49 10.86 -7.43
N LEU A 21 5.26 11.90 -7.09
CA LEU A 21 5.45 13.08 -7.93
C LEU A 21 5.94 12.69 -9.32
N GLN A 22 7.02 11.89 -9.40
CA GLN A 22 7.52 11.40 -10.69
C GLN A 22 6.49 10.57 -11.45
N THR A 23 5.75 9.70 -10.74
CA THR A 23 4.72 8.85 -11.35
C THR A 23 3.59 9.69 -11.96
N VAL A 24 3.14 10.75 -11.26
CA VAL A 24 2.09 11.63 -11.76
C VAL A 24 2.60 12.52 -12.88
N LEU A 25 3.79 13.10 -12.76
CA LEU A 25 4.41 13.95 -13.80
C LEU A 25 4.65 13.20 -15.11
N ASN A 26 4.96 11.90 -15.05
CA ASN A 26 5.18 11.06 -16.22
C ASN A 26 3.89 10.38 -16.75
N SER A 27 2.72 10.67 -16.16
CA SER A 27 1.45 10.08 -16.55
C SER A 27 0.71 10.94 -17.57
N ASP A 28 0.17 10.31 -18.60
CA ASP A 28 -0.79 10.93 -19.53
C ASP A 28 -2.23 10.92 -18.97
N LYS A 29 -2.47 10.22 -17.85
CA LYS A 29 -3.80 9.99 -17.25
C LYS A 29 -4.10 10.89 -16.06
N ALA A 30 -3.12 11.66 -15.59
CA ALA A 30 -3.25 12.53 -14.44
C ALA A 30 -2.34 13.76 -14.61
N ARG A 31 -2.68 14.85 -13.92
CA ARG A 31 -1.83 16.04 -13.83
C ARG A 31 -1.59 16.39 -12.37
N LEU A 32 -0.38 16.78 -12.05
CA LEU A 32 -0.02 17.30 -10.73
C LEU A 32 -0.56 18.73 -10.60
N VAL A 33 -1.26 19.02 -9.49
CA VAL A 33 -1.77 20.37 -9.18
C VAL A 33 -1.36 20.87 -7.82
N GLY A 34 -0.91 19.98 -6.93
CA GLY A 34 -0.47 20.35 -5.60
C GLY A 34 0.58 19.37 -5.07
N ALA A 35 1.44 19.89 -4.24
CA ALA A 35 2.43 19.13 -3.48
C ALA A 35 2.48 19.73 -2.08
N VAL A 36 2.22 18.92 -1.07
CA VAL A 36 2.09 19.37 0.32
C VAL A 36 3.24 18.83 1.16
N GLU A 37 3.80 19.71 1.97
CA GLU A 37 4.80 19.39 2.97
C GLU A 37 4.45 20.01 4.34
N ARG A 38 5.10 19.50 5.38
CA ARG A 38 4.96 20.03 6.73
C ARG A 38 5.47 21.46 6.78
N LYS A 39 4.88 22.26 7.66
CA LYS A 39 5.26 23.64 7.91
C LYS A 39 6.76 23.80 8.19
N GLY A 40 7.37 24.78 7.53
CA GLY A 40 8.80 25.09 7.67
C GLY A 40 9.74 24.10 6.94
N HIS A 41 9.24 23.15 6.14
CA HIS A 41 10.11 22.30 5.35
C HIS A 41 10.82 23.10 4.24
N PRO A 42 12.12 22.84 3.93
CA PRO A 42 12.89 23.59 2.93
C PRO A 42 12.33 23.59 1.50
N TRP A 43 11.40 22.67 1.19
CA TRP A 43 10.74 22.61 -0.12
C TRP A 43 9.55 23.57 -0.23
N VAL A 44 8.97 24.03 0.89
CA VAL A 44 7.84 24.95 0.88
C VAL A 44 8.25 26.25 0.18
N GLY A 45 7.42 26.69 -0.75
CA GLY A 45 7.67 27.86 -1.62
C GLY A 45 8.55 27.59 -2.85
N ARG A 46 9.06 26.36 -3.01
CA ARG A 46 9.85 25.97 -4.19
C ARG A 46 9.01 25.21 -5.21
N ASP A 47 9.36 25.33 -6.48
CA ASP A 47 8.79 24.45 -7.52
C ASP A 47 9.20 23.00 -7.26
N VAL A 48 8.25 22.07 -7.46
CA VAL A 48 8.44 20.62 -7.26
C VAL A 48 9.61 20.08 -8.08
N GLY A 49 9.70 20.45 -9.36
CA GLY A 49 10.75 19.96 -10.25
C GLY A 49 12.12 20.44 -9.81
N GLU A 50 12.25 21.71 -9.43
CA GLU A 50 13.49 22.29 -8.91
C GLU A 50 13.88 21.70 -7.55
N ALA A 51 12.90 21.47 -6.66
CA ALA A 51 13.12 20.85 -5.36
C ALA A 51 13.63 19.41 -5.48
N MET A 52 13.22 18.69 -6.55
CA MET A 52 13.70 17.35 -6.90
C MET A 52 15.03 17.37 -7.67
N GLY A 53 15.62 18.55 -7.95
CA GLY A 53 16.90 18.69 -8.67
C GLY A 53 16.77 18.69 -10.19
N GLY A 54 15.57 18.87 -10.74
CA GLY A 54 15.26 18.95 -12.17
C GLY A 54 14.85 20.35 -12.62
N GLN A 55 14.10 20.40 -13.71
CA GLN A 55 13.51 21.64 -14.25
C GLN A 55 12.17 21.95 -13.58
N ALA A 56 11.81 23.23 -13.55
CA ALA A 56 10.51 23.68 -13.04
C ALA A 56 9.34 23.01 -13.79
N VAL A 57 8.33 22.59 -13.04
CA VAL A 57 7.11 21.95 -13.55
C VAL A 57 5.86 22.80 -13.35
N GLY A 58 6.00 23.98 -12.72
CA GLY A 58 4.89 24.93 -12.51
C GLY A 58 4.00 24.62 -11.30
N VAL A 59 4.41 23.69 -10.42
CA VAL A 59 3.70 23.36 -9.19
C VAL A 59 4.60 23.68 -8.00
N VAL A 60 4.16 24.58 -7.13
CA VAL A 60 4.88 25.01 -5.94
C VAL A 60 4.48 24.17 -4.74
N VAL A 61 5.47 23.73 -3.96
CA VAL A 61 5.22 23.01 -2.69
C VAL A 61 4.64 23.96 -1.67
N THR A 62 3.56 23.57 -1.00
CA THR A 62 2.87 24.38 0.00
C THR A 62 2.79 23.64 1.35
N ASP A 63 2.64 24.39 2.44
CA ASP A 63 2.25 23.90 3.76
C ASP A 63 0.77 24.25 4.10
N GLU A 64 0.00 24.68 3.09
CA GLU A 64 -1.43 24.96 3.17
C GLU A 64 -2.24 23.87 2.42
N PRO A 65 -2.51 22.71 3.07
CA PRO A 65 -3.13 21.57 2.40
C PRO A 65 -4.55 21.85 1.90
N LEU A 66 -5.32 22.69 2.58
CA LEU A 66 -6.70 23.00 2.19
C LEU A 66 -6.77 23.62 0.79
N GLU A 67 -5.88 24.56 0.47
CA GLU A 67 -5.84 25.21 -0.84
C GLU A 67 -5.46 24.20 -1.93
N ALA A 68 -4.47 23.35 -1.69
CA ALA A 68 -4.05 22.31 -2.63
C ALA A 68 -5.17 21.29 -2.89
N PHE A 69 -5.91 20.89 -1.82
CA PHE A 69 -6.99 19.93 -1.94
C PHE A 69 -8.20 20.49 -2.66
N ALA A 70 -8.51 21.77 -2.48
CA ALA A 70 -9.59 22.44 -3.20
C ALA A 70 -9.40 22.45 -4.73
N LEU A 71 -8.16 22.33 -5.21
CA LEU A 71 -7.83 22.24 -6.63
C LEU A 71 -7.80 20.78 -7.14
N SER A 72 -7.95 19.80 -6.27
CA SER A 72 -7.69 18.40 -6.54
C SER A 72 -8.97 17.58 -6.70
N GLN A 73 -8.93 16.63 -7.61
CA GLN A 73 -9.93 15.56 -7.68
C GLN A 73 -9.52 14.33 -6.84
N ALA A 74 -8.21 14.15 -6.62
CA ALA A 74 -7.71 13.14 -5.71
C ALA A 74 -6.43 13.59 -5.00
N VAL A 75 -6.23 13.08 -3.80
CA VAL A 75 -5.05 13.27 -2.95
C VAL A 75 -4.44 11.91 -2.67
N ILE A 76 -3.13 11.79 -2.81
CA ILE A 76 -2.38 10.55 -2.49
C ILE A 76 -1.47 10.83 -1.31
N ASP A 77 -1.66 10.06 -0.24
CA ASP A 77 -1.05 10.26 1.07
C ASP A 77 -0.26 9.04 1.54
N PHE A 78 1.05 9.24 1.79
CA PHE A 78 1.96 8.27 2.38
C PHE A 78 2.76 8.94 3.52
N THR A 79 2.08 9.63 4.41
CA THR A 79 2.72 10.40 5.47
C THR A 79 2.76 9.64 6.81
N ALA A 80 2.01 10.10 7.79
CA ALA A 80 1.93 9.52 9.13
C ALA A 80 0.49 9.54 9.63
N PRO A 81 0.08 8.65 10.56
CA PRO A 81 -1.31 8.52 11.01
C PRO A 81 -1.98 9.86 11.39
N VAL A 82 -1.30 10.69 12.17
CA VAL A 82 -1.83 11.98 12.61
C VAL A 82 -2.13 12.91 11.41
N ALA A 83 -1.20 13.03 10.48
CA ALA A 83 -1.38 13.87 9.28
C ALA A 83 -2.46 13.30 8.37
N THR A 84 -2.50 11.97 8.19
CA THR A 84 -3.51 11.28 7.38
C THR A 84 -4.92 11.57 7.88
N LEU A 85 -5.16 11.62 9.20
CA LEU A 85 -6.47 11.95 9.75
C LEU A 85 -6.88 13.39 9.45
N GLU A 86 -5.95 14.34 9.56
CA GLU A 86 -6.18 15.74 9.19
C GLU A 86 -6.47 15.86 7.67
N PHE A 87 -5.68 15.18 6.84
CA PHE A 87 -5.88 15.17 5.39
C PHE A 87 -7.19 14.51 4.98
N SER A 88 -7.64 13.48 5.70
CA SER A 88 -8.94 12.85 5.44
C SER A 88 -10.09 13.83 5.66
N ALA A 89 -10.04 14.64 6.71
CA ALA A 89 -11.04 15.67 6.96
C ALA A 89 -11.04 16.76 5.87
N LEU A 90 -9.86 17.18 5.41
CA LEU A 90 -9.72 18.15 4.32
C LEU A 90 -10.17 17.59 2.97
N ALA A 91 -9.84 16.33 2.67
CA ALA A 91 -10.30 15.65 1.47
C ALA A 91 -11.83 15.52 1.44
N ALA A 92 -12.45 15.27 2.59
CA ALA A 92 -13.91 15.26 2.73
C ALA A 92 -14.54 16.64 2.45
N GLN A 93 -13.92 17.73 2.95
CA GLN A 93 -14.35 19.10 2.64
C GLN A 93 -14.24 19.42 1.15
N ALA A 94 -13.14 19.02 0.52
CA ALA A 94 -12.89 19.20 -0.91
C ALA A 94 -13.68 18.23 -1.79
N ARG A 95 -14.30 17.19 -1.23
CA ARG A 95 -14.91 16.06 -1.94
C ARG A 95 -13.93 15.36 -2.88
N ALA A 96 -12.66 15.37 -2.53
CA ALA A 96 -11.60 14.72 -3.28
C ALA A 96 -11.47 13.23 -2.85
N VAL A 97 -11.07 12.38 -3.78
CA VAL A 97 -10.66 11.01 -3.46
C VAL A 97 -9.42 11.07 -2.58
N HIS A 98 -9.38 10.33 -1.47
CA HIS A 98 -8.21 10.23 -0.61
C HIS A 98 -7.64 8.82 -0.66
N VAL A 99 -6.46 8.66 -1.25
CA VAL A 99 -5.73 7.38 -1.31
C VAL A 99 -4.71 7.36 -0.17
N ILE A 100 -4.89 6.44 0.75
CA ILE A 100 -4.09 6.32 1.98
C ILE A 100 -3.19 5.10 1.89
N GLY A 101 -1.89 5.34 1.69
CA GLY A 101 -0.82 4.36 1.80
C GLY A 101 -0.04 4.45 3.11
N THR A 102 -0.47 5.31 4.02
CA THR A 102 0.08 5.44 5.37
C THR A 102 -0.13 4.16 6.15
N THR A 103 0.93 3.65 6.75
CA THR A 103 0.90 2.45 7.61
C THR A 103 0.98 2.82 9.09
N GLY A 104 0.71 1.85 9.97
CA GLY A 104 0.82 2.06 11.42
C GLY A 104 -0.36 2.81 12.05
N MET A 105 -1.49 2.91 11.36
CA MET A 105 -2.73 3.41 11.94
C MET A 105 -3.30 2.37 12.92
N SER A 106 -3.69 2.83 14.11
CA SER A 106 -4.40 2.01 15.10
C SER A 106 -5.87 1.81 14.71
N GLU A 107 -6.57 0.91 15.38
CA GLU A 107 -8.02 0.73 15.21
C GLU A 107 -8.77 2.03 15.50
N ASP A 108 -8.40 2.75 16.57
CA ASP A 108 -8.95 4.08 16.89
C ASP A 108 -8.73 5.09 15.76
N ASP A 109 -7.58 5.05 15.07
CA ASP A 109 -7.33 5.91 13.92
C ASP A 109 -8.22 5.54 12.74
N LEU A 110 -8.44 4.24 12.52
CA LEU A 110 -9.32 3.76 11.45
C LEU A 110 -10.77 4.19 11.69
N GLU A 111 -11.26 4.14 12.92
CA GLU A 111 -12.60 4.63 13.28
C GLU A 111 -12.74 6.13 13.00
N LYS A 112 -11.69 6.93 13.21
CA LYS A 112 -11.69 8.38 12.92
C LYS A 112 -11.77 8.72 11.44
N LEU A 113 -11.56 7.76 10.52
CA LEU A 113 -11.78 7.94 9.09
C LEU A 113 -13.27 7.88 8.70
N GLU A 114 -14.12 7.27 9.52
CA GLU A 114 -15.54 7.07 9.22
C GLU A 114 -16.29 8.38 8.88
N PRO A 115 -16.16 9.47 9.64
CA PRO A 115 -16.82 10.72 9.30
C PRO A 115 -16.42 11.27 7.93
N ALA A 116 -15.14 11.16 7.56
CA ALA A 116 -14.63 11.63 6.28
C ALA A 116 -15.15 10.78 5.11
N SER A 117 -15.27 9.47 5.30
CA SER A 117 -15.77 8.53 4.29
C SER A 117 -17.23 8.77 3.89
N ARG A 118 -18.01 9.47 4.70
CA ARG A 118 -19.39 9.88 4.35
C ARG A 118 -19.45 10.95 3.26
N HIS A 119 -18.34 11.66 3.04
CA HIS A 119 -18.26 12.80 2.13
C HIS A 119 -17.21 12.66 1.03
N ALA A 120 -16.22 11.78 1.23
CA ALA A 120 -15.17 11.49 0.26
C ALA A 120 -15.03 9.98 0.02
N VAL A 121 -14.45 9.62 -1.12
CA VAL A 121 -13.98 8.26 -1.40
C VAL A 121 -12.62 8.10 -0.72
N ILE A 122 -12.53 7.18 0.21
CA ILE A 122 -11.27 6.83 0.88
C ILE A 122 -10.83 5.45 0.38
N VAL A 123 -9.67 5.37 -0.27
CA VAL A 123 -9.07 4.09 -0.68
C VAL A 123 -7.85 3.84 0.19
N ARG A 124 -7.90 2.86 1.07
CA ARG A 124 -6.81 2.55 2.02
C ARG A 124 -6.29 1.13 1.81
N ALA A 125 -4.97 0.99 1.83
CA ALA A 125 -4.33 -0.32 1.85
C ALA A 125 -2.96 -0.28 2.55
N GLY A 126 -2.60 -1.34 3.23
CA GLY A 126 -1.27 -1.54 3.79
C GLY A 126 -0.18 -1.73 2.74
N ASN A 127 -0.59 -2.08 1.51
CA ASN A 127 0.29 -2.20 0.35
C ASN A 127 -0.46 -1.78 -0.91
N MET A 128 0.08 -0.83 -1.68
CA MET A 128 -0.56 -0.32 -2.89
C MET A 128 -0.17 -1.09 -4.17
N SER A 129 0.69 -2.10 -4.10
CA SER A 129 1.03 -2.92 -5.26
C SER A 129 -0.18 -3.72 -5.74
N LEU A 130 -0.55 -3.58 -7.01
CA LEU A 130 -1.61 -4.36 -7.62
C LEU A 130 -1.30 -5.85 -7.59
N GLY A 131 -0.03 -6.21 -7.86
CA GLY A 131 0.41 -7.60 -7.86
C GLY A 131 0.35 -8.23 -6.48
N VAL A 132 0.75 -7.52 -5.43
CA VAL A 132 0.68 -8.01 -4.05
C VAL A 132 -0.78 -8.23 -3.62
N ASN A 133 -1.67 -7.28 -3.90
CA ASN A 133 -3.09 -7.42 -3.55
C ASN A 133 -3.75 -8.58 -4.31
N LEU A 134 -3.45 -8.73 -5.61
CA LEU A 134 -3.92 -9.90 -6.38
C LEU A 134 -3.39 -11.21 -5.78
N LEU A 135 -2.09 -11.26 -5.44
CA LEU A 135 -1.47 -12.43 -4.80
C LEU A 135 -2.16 -12.77 -3.47
N THR A 136 -2.48 -11.76 -2.65
CA THR A 136 -3.20 -11.92 -1.38
C THR A 136 -4.56 -12.60 -1.61
N LYS A 137 -5.33 -12.13 -2.60
CA LYS A 137 -6.64 -12.74 -2.90
C LYS A 137 -6.51 -14.14 -3.47
N LEU A 138 -5.51 -14.40 -4.30
CA LEU A 138 -5.22 -15.75 -4.79
C LEU A 138 -4.80 -16.69 -3.65
N THR A 139 -3.99 -16.21 -2.70
CA THR A 139 -3.59 -16.97 -1.52
C THR A 139 -4.80 -17.41 -0.70
N GLU A 140 -5.72 -16.51 -0.39
CA GLU A 140 -6.98 -16.82 0.30
C GLU A 140 -7.79 -17.89 -0.45
N LYS A 141 -7.96 -17.73 -1.76
CA LYS A 141 -8.72 -18.67 -2.59
C LYS A 141 -8.07 -20.05 -2.67
N VAL A 142 -6.75 -20.11 -2.83
CA VAL A 142 -6.02 -21.38 -2.89
C VAL A 142 -6.06 -22.08 -1.53
N ALA A 143 -5.85 -21.34 -0.43
CA ALA A 143 -5.94 -21.87 0.92
C ALA A 143 -7.35 -22.40 1.26
N ALA A 144 -8.40 -21.76 0.75
CA ALA A 144 -9.78 -22.23 0.92
C ALA A 144 -10.12 -23.48 0.09
N ALA A 145 -9.45 -23.66 -1.05
CA ALA A 145 -9.70 -24.79 -1.96
C ALA A 145 -8.91 -26.05 -1.59
N LEU A 146 -7.77 -25.89 -0.93
CA LEU A 146 -6.88 -26.98 -0.50
C LEU A 146 -7.08 -27.25 0.99
N ASP A 147 -7.05 -28.53 1.37
CA ASP A 147 -7.16 -28.94 2.77
C ASP A 147 -5.80 -28.88 3.53
N GLU A 148 -5.79 -29.38 4.76
CA GLU A 148 -4.60 -29.37 5.63
C GLU A 148 -3.51 -30.36 5.19
N ASP A 149 -3.73 -31.17 4.15
CA ASP A 149 -2.69 -32.01 3.55
C ASP A 149 -1.70 -31.18 2.73
N PHE A 150 -2.05 -29.92 2.43
CA PHE A 150 -1.12 -28.93 1.88
C PHE A 150 -0.55 -28.05 2.98
N ASP A 151 0.71 -28.21 3.30
CA ASP A 151 1.47 -27.31 4.15
C ASP A 151 1.59 -25.93 3.51
N ILE A 152 1.45 -24.86 4.30
CA ILE A 152 1.59 -23.48 3.80
C ILE A 152 2.86 -22.85 4.38
N GLU A 153 3.75 -22.38 3.50
CA GLU A 153 4.96 -21.65 3.88
C GLU A 153 5.03 -20.32 3.15
N ILE A 154 5.28 -19.25 3.88
CA ILE A 154 5.48 -17.92 3.34
C ILE A 154 6.96 -17.58 3.44
N ILE A 155 7.59 -17.39 2.28
CA ILE A 155 9.01 -17.07 2.18
C ILE A 155 9.12 -15.64 1.65
N GLU A 156 9.85 -14.78 2.37
CA GLU A 156 10.05 -13.40 1.95
C GLU A 156 11.52 -13.00 1.95
N ALA A 157 11.89 -12.15 1.00
CA ALA A 157 13.25 -11.63 0.90
C ALA A 157 13.23 -10.11 0.74
N HIS A 158 14.07 -9.42 1.50
CA HIS A 158 14.26 -7.97 1.40
C HIS A 158 15.74 -7.60 1.59
N HIS A 159 16.04 -6.34 1.29
CA HIS A 159 17.37 -5.74 1.48
C HIS A 159 17.86 -5.83 2.93
N HIS A 160 19.17 -5.79 3.12
CA HIS A 160 19.81 -5.95 4.43
C HIS A 160 19.47 -4.85 5.47
N HIS A 161 18.92 -3.71 5.03
CA HIS A 161 18.50 -2.62 5.94
C HIS A 161 17.10 -2.79 6.50
N LYS A 162 16.31 -3.81 6.09
CA LYS A 162 14.97 -4.02 6.61
C LYS A 162 15.03 -4.57 8.03
N VAL A 163 14.34 -3.90 8.96
CA VAL A 163 14.43 -4.18 10.40
C VAL A 163 13.36 -5.13 10.93
N ASP A 164 12.20 -5.19 10.29
CA ASP A 164 11.10 -6.08 10.65
C ASP A 164 11.22 -7.42 9.91
N ALA A 165 10.86 -8.52 10.59
CA ALA A 165 10.72 -9.87 10.04
C ALA A 165 9.65 -10.65 10.84
N PRO A 166 8.68 -11.31 10.19
CA PRO A 166 8.36 -11.22 8.77
C PRO A 166 7.93 -9.80 8.33
N SER A 167 8.02 -9.52 7.03
CA SER A 167 7.55 -8.24 6.48
C SER A 167 6.03 -8.09 6.63
N GLY A 168 5.53 -6.83 6.65
CA GLY A 168 4.09 -6.57 6.68
C GLY A 168 3.33 -7.25 5.51
N THR A 169 3.94 -7.34 4.33
CA THR A 169 3.35 -8.08 3.20
C THR A 169 3.30 -9.59 3.45
N ALA A 170 4.34 -10.17 4.05
CA ALA A 170 4.31 -11.59 4.42
C ALA A 170 3.23 -11.89 5.46
N LEU A 171 3.06 -11.01 6.46
CA LEU A 171 1.97 -11.14 7.43
C LEU A 171 0.60 -11.03 6.75
N MET A 172 0.41 -10.09 5.82
CA MET A 172 -0.83 -9.95 5.05
C MET A 172 -1.15 -11.21 4.23
N LEU A 173 -0.13 -11.87 3.66
CA LEU A 173 -0.29 -13.14 2.95
C LEU A 173 -0.64 -14.28 3.92
N GLY A 174 -0.06 -14.28 5.13
CA GLY A 174 -0.39 -15.22 6.19
C GLY A 174 -1.83 -15.08 6.67
N GLU A 175 -2.28 -13.85 6.90
CA GLU A 175 -3.68 -13.58 7.25
C GLU A 175 -4.65 -14.05 6.15
N ALA A 176 -4.29 -13.84 4.88
CA ALA A 176 -5.10 -14.33 3.75
C ALA A 176 -5.15 -15.86 3.70
N ALA A 177 -4.03 -16.53 3.95
CA ALA A 177 -3.99 -17.99 4.02
C ALA A 177 -4.82 -18.53 5.20
N ALA A 178 -4.70 -17.92 6.37
CA ALA A 178 -5.47 -18.26 7.57
C ALA A 178 -6.98 -18.03 7.36
N ALA A 179 -7.35 -16.89 6.77
CA ALA A 179 -8.74 -16.59 6.41
C ALA A 179 -9.31 -17.64 5.44
N GLY A 180 -8.55 -18.04 4.42
CA GLY A 180 -8.93 -19.12 3.51
C GLY A 180 -9.15 -20.46 4.20
N ARG A 181 -8.39 -20.76 5.26
CA ARG A 181 -8.54 -21.95 6.11
C ARG A 181 -9.61 -21.81 7.19
N GLY A 182 -10.18 -20.63 7.40
CA GLY A 182 -11.17 -20.37 8.46
C GLY A 182 -10.59 -20.39 9.86
N VAL A 183 -9.28 -20.07 10.02
CA VAL A 183 -8.55 -20.03 11.28
C VAL A 183 -7.95 -18.65 11.54
N SER A 184 -7.53 -18.40 12.79
CA SER A 184 -6.77 -17.19 13.12
C SER A 184 -5.28 -17.43 12.89
N LEU A 185 -4.60 -16.48 12.24
CA LEU A 185 -3.15 -16.58 12.01
C LEU A 185 -2.38 -16.69 13.34
N SER A 186 -2.84 -16.03 14.42
CA SER A 186 -2.20 -16.09 15.73
C SER A 186 -2.13 -17.50 16.31
N ASP A 187 -3.06 -18.37 15.93
CA ASP A 187 -3.16 -19.72 16.50
C ASP A 187 -2.34 -20.75 15.71
N VAL A 188 -2.04 -20.47 14.44
CA VAL A 188 -1.39 -21.43 13.51
C VAL A 188 -0.07 -20.90 12.95
N ARG A 189 0.41 -19.77 13.46
CA ARG A 189 1.65 -19.15 12.98
C ARG A 189 2.87 -19.88 13.50
N ASP A 190 3.72 -20.38 12.58
CA ASP A 190 5.02 -20.94 12.87
C ASP A 190 6.13 -20.06 12.29
N SER A 191 7.01 -19.54 13.14
CA SER A 191 8.12 -18.67 12.76
C SER A 191 9.39 -19.05 13.52
N GLY A 192 10.50 -19.12 12.81
CA GLY A 192 11.80 -19.27 13.50
C GLY A 192 12.18 -20.71 13.81
N ARG A 193 12.01 -21.62 12.86
CA ARG A 193 12.59 -22.97 12.97
C ARG A 193 14.11 -22.87 12.97
N ASP A 194 14.74 -23.30 14.08
CA ASP A 194 16.19 -23.33 14.26
C ASP A 194 16.58 -24.58 15.07
N GLY A 195 17.67 -25.24 14.72
CA GLY A 195 18.14 -26.45 15.34
C GLY A 195 17.20 -27.65 15.11
N ILE A 196 16.99 -28.46 16.17
CA ILE A 196 16.11 -29.64 16.16
C ILE A 196 14.73 -29.20 16.69
N SER A 197 13.84 -28.76 15.80
CA SER A 197 12.51 -28.26 16.17
C SER A 197 11.38 -29.29 16.12
N GLY A 198 11.70 -30.56 15.81
CA GLY A 198 10.71 -31.62 15.61
C GLY A 198 10.08 -31.60 14.21
N ALA A 199 9.07 -32.44 14.01
CA ALA A 199 8.26 -32.41 12.77
C ALA A 199 7.35 -31.16 12.75
N ARG A 200 7.03 -30.70 11.55
CA ARG A 200 6.10 -29.60 11.36
C ARG A 200 4.70 -30.00 11.87
N GLU A 201 4.06 -29.09 12.59
CA GLU A 201 2.65 -29.28 12.99
C GLU A 201 1.74 -29.14 11.76
N ARG A 202 0.74 -30.04 11.65
CA ARG A 202 -0.23 -30.01 10.56
C ARG A 202 -1.18 -28.82 10.74
N GLY A 203 -1.43 -28.10 9.66
CA GLY A 203 -2.32 -26.91 9.66
C GLY A 203 -1.60 -25.61 9.94
N ASP A 204 -0.36 -25.63 10.43
CA ASP A 204 0.42 -24.40 10.65
C ASP A 204 0.70 -23.63 9.35
N ILE A 205 0.92 -22.34 9.48
CA ILE A 205 1.38 -21.43 8.42
C ILE A 205 2.78 -20.95 8.78
N GLY A 206 3.77 -21.45 8.04
CA GLY A 206 5.17 -21.16 8.29
C GLY A 206 5.64 -19.84 7.69
N PHE A 207 6.67 -19.24 8.31
CA PHE A 207 7.31 -18.02 7.81
C PHE A 207 8.83 -18.15 7.79
N ALA A 208 9.43 -17.78 6.65
CA ALA A 208 10.88 -17.68 6.48
C ALA A 208 11.25 -16.31 5.91
N ALA A 209 12.21 -15.62 6.53
CA ALA A 209 12.64 -14.29 6.13
C ALA A 209 14.11 -14.29 5.71
N ILE A 210 14.38 -13.77 4.51
CA ILE A 210 15.73 -13.59 3.95
C ILE A 210 16.06 -12.11 3.95
N ARG A 211 17.30 -11.75 4.37
CA ARG A 211 17.83 -10.38 4.31
C ARG A 211 19.13 -10.38 3.54
N GLY A 212 19.21 -9.61 2.44
CA GLY A 212 20.43 -9.56 1.62
C GLY A 212 20.36 -8.51 0.53
N GLY A 213 21.53 -8.02 0.16
CA GLY A 213 21.70 -7.09 -0.96
C GLY A 213 20.77 -5.89 -0.92
N ASP A 214 20.25 -5.57 -2.08
CA ASP A 214 19.31 -4.47 -2.36
C ASP A 214 17.90 -4.98 -2.75
N ILE A 215 17.57 -6.23 -2.41
CA ILE A 215 16.27 -6.85 -2.74
C ILE A 215 15.13 -5.91 -2.32
N VAL A 216 14.32 -5.50 -3.28
CA VAL A 216 13.20 -4.57 -3.04
C VAL A 216 12.09 -5.23 -2.24
N GLY A 217 11.77 -6.48 -2.59
CA GLY A 217 10.80 -7.32 -1.90
C GLY A 217 10.35 -8.48 -2.78
N GLU A 218 10.58 -9.69 -2.31
CA GLU A 218 10.10 -10.92 -2.94
C GLU A 218 9.24 -11.68 -1.94
N HIS A 219 8.18 -12.30 -2.41
CA HIS A 219 7.24 -13.05 -1.57
C HIS A 219 6.76 -14.27 -2.32
N ASP A 220 6.96 -15.43 -1.72
CA ASP A 220 6.42 -16.71 -2.18
C ASP A 220 5.42 -17.23 -1.15
N VAL A 221 4.28 -17.71 -1.62
CA VAL A 221 3.38 -18.56 -0.83
C VAL A 221 3.44 -19.94 -1.43
N LEU A 222 4.05 -20.86 -0.71
CA LEU A 222 4.20 -22.25 -1.08
C LEU A 222 3.08 -23.08 -0.43
N PHE A 223 2.35 -23.82 -1.24
CA PHE A 223 1.43 -24.88 -0.81
C PHE A 223 2.07 -26.21 -1.21
N ALA A 224 2.39 -27.06 -0.25
CA ALA A 224 3.16 -28.28 -0.47
C ALA A 224 2.44 -29.52 0.06
N ALA A 225 2.15 -30.49 -0.79
CA ALA A 225 1.62 -31.79 -0.44
C ALA A 225 2.55 -32.92 -0.91
N ALA A 226 2.20 -34.16 -0.59
CA ALA A 226 2.93 -35.31 -1.09
C ALA A 226 2.83 -35.41 -2.60
N GLY A 227 3.97 -35.25 -3.27
CA GLY A 227 4.09 -35.39 -4.72
C GLY A 227 3.84 -34.11 -5.54
N GLU A 228 3.33 -33.03 -4.95
CA GLU A 228 3.09 -31.77 -5.66
C GLU A 228 3.32 -30.51 -4.81
N ARG A 229 3.52 -29.38 -5.48
CA ARG A 229 3.63 -28.04 -4.89
C ARG A 229 2.99 -27.00 -5.79
N ILE A 230 2.34 -26.02 -5.18
CA ILE A 230 1.87 -24.81 -5.86
C ILE A 230 2.64 -23.63 -5.25
N ILE A 231 3.18 -22.74 -6.07
CA ILE A 231 3.90 -21.56 -5.62
C ILE A 231 3.24 -20.34 -6.25
N LEU A 232 2.75 -19.44 -5.39
CA LEU A 232 2.31 -18.12 -5.78
C LEU A 232 3.45 -17.14 -5.49
N ARG A 233 4.03 -16.51 -6.52
CA ARG A 233 5.22 -15.68 -6.38
C ARG A 233 5.00 -14.26 -6.89
N HIS A 234 5.46 -13.29 -6.10
CA HIS A 234 5.57 -11.88 -6.47
C HIS A 234 7.01 -11.38 -6.25
N VAL A 235 7.58 -10.73 -7.26
CA VAL A 235 8.91 -10.13 -7.23
C VAL A 235 8.78 -8.64 -7.52
N ALA A 236 9.12 -7.79 -6.54
CA ALA A 236 9.23 -6.36 -6.75
C ALA A 236 10.67 -6.02 -7.14
N THR A 237 10.86 -5.46 -8.32
CA THR A 237 12.17 -4.99 -8.83
C THR A 237 12.31 -3.47 -8.73
N ASP A 238 11.21 -2.75 -8.47
CA ASP A 238 11.16 -1.30 -8.37
C ASP A 238 10.03 -0.89 -7.40
N ARG A 239 10.31 0.05 -6.51
CA ARG A 239 9.31 0.60 -5.57
C ARG A 239 8.23 1.45 -6.25
N ALA A 240 8.43 1.88 -7.48
CA ALA A 240 7.43 2.61 -8.25
C ALA A 240 6.12 1.83 -8.46
N ILE A 241 6.11 0.50 -8.24
CA ILE A 241 4.89 -0.31 -8.24
C ILE A 241 3.85 0.22 -7.24
N PHE A 242 4.29 0.71 -6.07
CA PHE A 242 3.40 1.27 -5.05
C PHE A 242 2.80 2.61 -5.50
N ALA A 243 3.62 3.48 -6.10
CA ALA A 243 3.18 4.76 -6.64
C ALA A 243 2.21 4.57 -7.82
N ARG A 244 2.49 3.63 -8.72
CA ARG A 244 1.59 3.27 -9.82
C ARG A 244 0.26 2.71 -9.34
N GLY A 245 0.29 1.87 -8.29
CA GLY A 245 -0.93 1.35 -7.68
C GLY A 245 -1.76 2.44 -7.00
N ALA A 246 -1.11 3.34 -6.26
CA ALA A 246 -1.78 4.48 -5.62
C ALA A 246 -2.41 5.44 -6.66
N LEU A 247 -1.71 5.71 -7.77
CA LEU A 247 -2.29 6.50 -8.87
C LEU A 247 -3.49 5.78 -9.50
N LYS A 248 -3.40 4.46 -9.70
CA LYS A 248 -4.55 3.69 -10.20
C LYS A 248 -5.74 3.76 -9.23
N ALA A 249 -5.51 3.66 -7.92
CA ALA A 249 -6.55 3.81 -6.90
C ALA A 249 -7.20 5.21 -6.95
N ALA A 250 -6.38 6.27 -7.09
CA ALA A 250 -6.87 7.64 -7.22
C ALA A 250 -7.79 7.79 -8.44
N LEU A 251 -7.37 7.31 -9.59
CA LEU A 251 -8.16 7.36 -10.83
C LEU A 251 -9.42 6.50 -10.76
N TRP A 252 -9.34 5.32 -10.13
CA TRP A 252 -10.49 4.44 -9.92
C TRP A 252 -11.54 5.06 -9.00
N GLY A 253 -11.12 5.79 -7.95
CA GLY A 253 -12.02 6.45 -7.00
C GLY A 253 -12.84 7.57 -7.61
N LEU A 254 -12.41 8.14 -8.75
CA LEU A 254 -13.16 9.19 -9.44
C LEU A 254 -14.52 8.66 -9.92
N GLY A 255 -15.58 9.31 -9.50
CA GLY A 255 -16.95 8.91 -9.85
C GLY A 255 -17.53 7.78 -9.00
N LYS A 256 -16.81 7.28 -8.01
CA LYS A 256 -17.35 6.39 -6.97
C LYS A 256 -18.15 7.18 -5.96
N LYS A 257 -19.06 6.51 -5.26
CA LYS A 257 -19.78 7.12 -4.13
C LYS A 257 -18.85 7.27 -2.94
N PRO A 258 -19.06 8.28 -2.08
CA PRO A 258 -18.36 8.36 -0.80
C PRO A 258 -18.43 7.03 -0.04
N GLY A 259 -17.35 6.64 0.59
CA GLY A 259 -17.22 5.37 1.31
C GLY A 259 -15.77 5.01 1.54
N GLN A 260 -15.56 3.94 2.30
CA GLN A 260 -14.25 3.31 2.47
C GLN A 260 -14.12 2.14 1.50
N TYR A 261 -12.97 2.06 0.85
CA TYR A 261 -12.60 1.08 -0.16
C TYR A 261 -11.17 0.61 0.07
N ASP A 262 -10.84 -0.51 -0.50
CA ASP A 262 -9.50 -1.06 -0.48
C ASP A 262 -8.97 -1.37 -1.91
N MET A 263 -7.81 -2.01 -1.98
CA MET A 263 -7.22 -2.37 -3.26
C MET A 263 -7.91 -3.57 -3.92
N MET A 264 -8.72 -4.36 -3.19
CA MET A 264 -9.54 -5.42 -3.80
C MET A 264 -10.67 -4.79 -4.62
N ASP A 265 -11.34 -3.74 -4.06
CA ASP A 265 -12.34 -2.96 -4.80
C ASP A 265 -11.74 -2.34 -6.07
N VAL A 266 -10.52 -1.79 -5.98
CA VAL A 266 -9.79 -1.19 -7.13
C VAL A 266 -9.49 -2.23 -8.22
N LEU A 267 -9.26 -3.48 -7.82
CA LEU A 267 -9.00 -4.62 -8.72
C LEU A 267 -10.29 -5.27 -9.23
N GLY A 268 -11.44 -5.03 -8.58
CA GLY A 268 -12.72 -5.66 -8.90
C GLY A 268 -12.79 -7.13 -8.45
N LEU A 269 -12.21 -7.44 -7.29
CA LEU A 269 -12.08 -8.79 -6.72
C LEU A 269 -13.02 -9.04 -5.55
#